data_779823b8b402e446e6471890f190f49c
#
_entry.id   779823b8b402e446e6471890f190f49c
#
_cell.length_a   1.000
_cell.length_b   1.000
_cell.length_c   1.000
_cell.angle_alpha   90.00
_cell.angle_beta   90.00
_cell.angle_gamma   90.00
#
_symmetry.space_group_name_H-M   'P 1'
#
loop_
_entity.id
_entity.type
_entity.pdbx_description
1 polymer ?
#
loop_
_entity_poly.entity_id
_entity_poly.type
_entity_poly.pdbx_seq_one_letter_code
_entity_poly.pdbx_strand_id
1 'polypeptide(L)'
;MNIKLNDRMQLLVLFILASSLVCIAQSIITTGFVYLMSDFSVSSTQAQWSYSAFLLVVGVMIPLSAYISRRFRARTIFFFSLFVFLLGSIMCYFSNSLIVLIIGRILQAIGNGIIMPYVQILLLKTIPEEKWQTYMGLYGLVIAIAPV
;
A
#
# COMPACT_ATOMS: atom_id res chain seq x y z
N MET A 1 -9.86 0.49 -25.38
CA MET A 1 -10.95 1.27 -24.75
C MET A 1 -10.36 2.59 -24.28
N ASN A 2 -10.64 3.67 -25.00
CA ASN A 2 -10.08 5.00 -24.72
C ASN A 2 -10.72 5.57 -23.45
N ILE A 3 -10.04 5.40 -22.32
CA ILE A 3 -10.34 6.18 -21.11
C ILE A 3 -9.92 7.62 -21.47
N LYS A 4 -10.84 8.59 -21.36
CA LYS A 4 -10.55 10.01 -21.60
C LYS A 4 -9.38 10.44 -20.73
N LEU A 5 -8.53 11.36 -21.20
CA LEU A 5 -7.34 11.83 -20.46
C LEU A 5 -7.70 12.32 -19.05
N ASN A 6 -8.86 12.96 -18.92
CA ASN A 6 -9.41 13.44 -17.66
C ASN A 6 -9.69 12.31 -16.66
N ASP A 7 -10.24 11.16 -17.13
CA ASP A 7 -10.52 10.00 -16.27
C ASP A 7 -9.22 9.32 -15.77
N ARG A 8 -8.16 9.34 -16.58
CA ARG A 8 -6.85 8.81 -16.20
C ARG A 8 -6.18 9.68 -15.14
N MET A 9 -6.30 11.00 -15.28
CA MET A 9 -5.77 11.95 -14.31
C MET A 9 -6.50 11.82 -12.97
N GLN A 10 -7.82 11.68 -12.97
CA GLN A 10 -8.61 11.44 -11.76
C GLN A 10 -8.20 10.13 -11.06
N LEU A 11 -8.04 9.05 -11.82
CA LEU A 11 -7.57 7.77 -11.27
C LEU A 11 -6.17 7.90 -10.68
N LEU A 12 -5.26 8.61 -11.33
CA LEU A 12 -3.91 8.84 -10.83
C LEU A 12 -3.94 9.57 -9.49
N VAL A 13 -4.73 10.64 -9.36
CA VAL A 13 -4.89 11.38 -8.09
C VAL A 13 -5.46 10.49 -7.00
N LEU A 14 -6.48 9.68 -7.30
CA LEU A 14 -7.06 8.72 -6.35
C LEU A 14 -6.04 7.69 -5.87
N PHE A 15 -5.21 7.16 -6.77
CA PHE A 15 -4.16 6.22 -6.41
C PHE A 15 -3.06 6.87 -5.55
N ILE A 16 -2.68 8.13 -5.83
CA ILE A 16 -1.71 8.87 -5.02
C ILE A 16 -2.27 9.10 -3.61
N LEU A 17 -3.52 9.51 -3.49
CA LEU A 17 -4.19 9.69 -2.18
C LEU A 17 -4.28 8.37 -1.42
N ALA A 18 -4.64 7.27 -2.09
CA ALA A 18 -4.68 5.95 -1.47
C ALA A 18 -3.30 5.50 -0.98
N SER A 19 -2.23 5.72 -1.78
CA SER A 19 -0.87 5.37 -1.37
C SER A 19 -0.39 6.20 -0.17
N SER A 20 -0.76 7.48 -0.09
CA SER A 20 -0.45 8.34 1.06
C SER A 20 -1.13 7.84 2.33
N LEU A 21 -2.43 7.49 2.26
CA LEU A 21 -3.17 6.91 3.39
C LEU A 21 -2.54 5.59 3.86
N VAL A 22 -2.11 4.75 2.93
CA VAL A 22 -1.43 3.50 3.25
C VAL A 22 -0.09 3.75 3.94
N CYS A 23 0.69 4.76 3.51
CA CYS A 23 1.93 5.16 4.17
C CYS A 23 1.70 5.65 5.60
N ILE A 24 0.68 6.48 5.83
CA ILE A 24 0.30 6.94 7.17
C ILE A 24 -0.07 5.75 8.06
N ALA A 25 -0.88 4.82 7.57
CA ALA A 25 -1.26 3.62 8.32
C ALA A 25 -0.05 2.74 8.69
N GLN A 26 0.97 2.71 7.85
CA GLN A 26 2.24 2.03 8.13
C GLN A 26 3.01 2.70 9.27
N SER A 27 3.10 4.02 9.26
CA SER A 27 3.83 4.78 10.29
C SER A 27 3.21 4.61 11.68
N ILE A 28 1.89 4.55 11.78
CA ILE A 28 1.18 4.32 13.04
C ILE A 28 1.66 3.03 13.70
N ILE A 29 1.86 1.97 12.93
CA ILE A 29 2.28 0.67 13.49
C ILE A 29 3.75 0.68 13.89
N THR A 30 4.62 1.33 13.12
CA THR A 30 6.03 1.46 13.49
C THR A 30 6.21 2.28 14.77
N THR A 31 5.43 3.34 14.93
CA THR A 31 5.42 4.17 16.15
C THR A 31 4.77 3.42 17.33
N GLY A 32 3.71 2.66 17.07
CA GLY A 32 2.99 1.86 18.07
C GLY A 32 3.66 0.53 18.46
N PHE A 33 4.88 0.26 18.00
CA PHE A 33 5.57 -1.01 18.22
C PHE A 33 5.73 -1.38 19.72
N VAL A 34 6.04 -0.38 20.56
CA VAL A 34 6.18 -0.57 22.00
C VAL A 34 4.84 -0.95 22.66
N TYR A 35 3.76 -0.33 22.21
CA TYR A 35 2.40 -0.64 22.70
C TYR A 35 1.98 -2.06 22.29
N LEU A 36 2.34 -2.50 21.09
CA LEU A 36 2.10 -3.88 20.64
C LEU A 36 2.75 -4.92 21.55
N MET A 37 3.98 -4.65 22.01
CA MET A 37 4.68 -5.55 22.94
C MET A 37 3.97 -5.64 24.28
N SER A 38 3.47 -4.52 24.80
CA SER A 38 2.75 -4.50 26.08
C SER A 38 1.37 -5.14 25.99
N ASP A 39 0.60 -4.82 24.96
CA ASP A 39 -0.79 -5.29 24.79
C ASP A 39 -0.88 -6.80 24.56
N PHE A 40 0.03 -7.35 23.75
CA PHE A 40 0.05 -8.80 23.49
C PHE A 40 1.00 -9.57 24.42
N SER A 41 1.66 -8.90 25.36
CA SER A 41 2.66 -9.51 26.27
C SER A 41 3.69 -10.36 25.52
N VAL A 42 4.20 -9.85 24.38
CA VAL A 42 5.14 -10.55 23.50
C VAL A 42 6.52 -9.89 23.51
N SER A 43 7.55 -10.68 23.19
CA SER A 43 8.90 -10.16 23.04
C SER A 43 9.04 -9.27 21.80
N SER A 44 10.07 -8.41 21.77
CA SER A 44 10.39 -7.58 20.62
C SER A 44 10.59 -8.40 19.35
N THR A 45 11.21 -9.57 19.46
CA THR A 45 11.41 -10.49 18.33
C THR A 45 10.08 -10.99 17.77
N GLN A 46 9.12 -11.32 18.62
CA GLN A 46 7.80 -11.78 18.20
C GLN A 46 6.98 -10.65 17.55
N ALA A 47 7.00 -9.44 18.13
CA ALA A 47 6.34 -8.28 17.55
C ALA A 47 6.92 -7.91 16.17
N GLN A 48 8.24 -8.08 15.99
CA GLN A 48 8.93 -7.81 14.72
C GLN A 48 8.49 -8.76 13.58
N TRP A 49 7.97 -9.94 13.88
CA TRP A 49 7.41 -10.83 12.88
C TRP A 49 6.24 -10.18 12.10
N SER A 50 5.43 -9.35 12.76
CA SER A 50 4.33 -8.64 12.08
C SER A 50 4.84 -7.66 11.01
N TYR A 51 5.96 -6.99 11.29
CA TYR A 51 6.61 -6.08 10.35
C TYR A 51 7.32 -6.83 9.21
N SER A 52 8.07 -7.89 9.56
CA SER A 52 8.80 -8.71 8.59
C SER A 52 7.85 -9.43 7.63
N ALA A 53 6.74 -10.00 8.13
CA ALA A 53 5.72 -10.63 7.30
C ALA A 53 5.12 -9.63 6.30
N PHE A 54 4.83 -8.41 6.74
CA PHE A 54 4.36 -7.34 5.87
C PHE A 54 5.36 -7.04 4.74
N LEU A 55 6.63 -6.78 5.06
CA LEU A 55 7.67 -6.46 4.07
C LEU A 55 7.90 -7.61 3.08
N LEU A 56 7.88 -8.85 3.55
CA LEU A 56 8.06 -10.04 2.72
C LEU A 56 6.92 -10.12 1.68
N VAL A 57 5.68 -9.95 2.12
CA VAL A 57 4.52 -10.00 1.22
C VAL A 57 4.54 -8.85 0.23
N VAL A 58 4.86 -7.62 0.66
CA VAL A 58 5.03 -6.49 -0.26
C VAL A 58 6.09 -6.80 -1.32
N GLY A 59 7.24 -7.35 -0.92
CA GLY A 59 8.31 -7.74 -1.84
C GLY A 59 7.85 -8.73 -2.92
N VAL A 60 7.04 -9.72 -2.55
CA VAL A 60 6.43 -10.67 -3.50
C VAL A 60 5.38 -10.01 -4.38
N MET A 61 4.61 -9.07 -3.84
CA MET A 61 3.53 -8.40 -4.58
C MET A 61 4.03 -7.41 -5.62
N ILE A 62 5.23 -6.84 -5.48
CA ILE A 62 5.80 -5.89 -6.44
C ILE A 62 5.89 -6.51 -7.86
N PRO A 63 6.57 -7.64 -8.10
CA PRO A 63 6.60 -8.26 -9.42
C PRO A 63 5.22 -8.74 -9.88
N LEU A 64 4.39 -9.24 -8.96
CA LEU A 64 3.04 -9.70 -9.26
C LEU A 64 2.13 -8.55 -9.72
N SER A 65 2.30 -7.34 -9.16
CA SER A 65 1.55 -6.13 -9.54
C SER A 65 1.78 -5.75 -11.01
N ALA A 66 3.01 -5.94 -11.53
CA ALA A 66 3.33 -5.71 -12.93
C ALA A 66 2.55 -6.67 -13.85
N TYR A 67 2.40 -7.94 -13.46
CA TYR A 67 1.57 -8.91 -14.18
C TYR A 67 0.08 -8.55 -14.11
N ILE A 68 -0.44 -8.24 -12.93
CA ILE A 68 -1.84 -7.83 -12.69
C ILE A 68 -2.19 -6.59 -13.52
N SER A 69 -1.26 -5.63 -13.62
CA SER A 69 -1.46 -4.37 -14.36
C SER A 69 -1.69 -4.57 -15.86
N ARG A 70 -1.22 -5.68 -16.42
CA ARG A 70 -1.42 -6.03 -17.84
C ARG A 70 -2.75 -6.74 -18.10
N ARG A 71 -3.31 -7.41 -17.08
CA ARG A 71 -4.48 -8.27 -17.22
C ARG A 71 -5.78 -7.57 -16.85
N PHE A 72 -5.76 -6.67 -15.88
CA PHE A 72 -6.96 -6.06 -15.31
C PHE A 72 -7.04 -4.55 -15.56
N ARG A 73 -8.26 -4.00 -15.48
CA ARG A 73 -8.50 -2.57 -15.63
C ARG A 73 -8.04 -1.81 -14.37
N ALA A 74 -7.55 -0.59 -14.54
CA ALA A 74 -7.09 0.28 -13.46
C ALA A 74 -8.11 0.42 -12.31
N ARG A 75 -9.39 0.63 -12.64
CA ARG A 75 -10.47 0.75 -11.65
C ARG A 75 -10.63 -0.52 -10.82
N THR A 76 -10.59 -1.68 -11.46
CA THR A 76 -10.71 -2.98 -10.77
C THR A 76 -9.55 -3.20 -9.81
N ILE A 77 -8.33 -2.89 -10.24
CA ILE A 77 -7.12 -2.99 -9.42
C ILE A 77 -7.24 -2.07 -8.20
N PHE A 78 -7.69 -0.82 -8.41
CA PHE A 78 -7.88 0.16 -7.34
C PHE A 78 -8.85 -0.33 -6.25
N PHE A 79 -10.08 -0.69 -6.66
CA PHE A 79 -11.09 -1.13 -5.71
C PHE A 79 -10.70 -2.43 -5.00
N PHE A 80 -10.13 -3.39 -5.72
CA PHE A 80 -9.65 -4.64 -5.14
C PHE A 80 -8.55 -4.41 -4.10
N SER A 81 -7.54 -3.60 -4.43
CA SER A 81 -6.44 -3.31 -3.52
C SER A 81 -6.88 -2.57 -2.27
N LEU A 82 -7.77 -1.57 -2.41
CA LEU A 82 -8.36 -0.88 -1.27
C LEU A 82 -9.22 -1.79 -0.41
N PHE A 83 -10.03 -2.64 -1.03
CA PHE A 83 -10.88 -3.58 -0.30
C PHE A 83 -10.05 -4.55 0.54
N VAL A 84 -9.01 -5.15 -0.05
CA VAL A 84 -8.11 -6.07 0.68
C VAL A 84 -7.36 -5.33 1.79
N PHE A 85 -6.89 -4.10 1.54
CA PHE A 85 -6.24 -3.28 2.56
C PHE A 85 -7.17 -2.94 3.71
N LEU A 86 -8.43 -2.57 3.44
CA LEU A 86 -9.45 -2.28 4.45
C LEU A 86 -9.79 -3.51 5.28
N LEU A 87 -9.96 -4.68 4.66
CA LEU A 87 -10.16 -5.93 5.38
C LEU A 87 -9.01 -6.23 6.34
N GLY A 88 -7.77 -6.07 5.88
CA GLY A 88 -6.59 -6.21 6.72
C GLY A 88 -6.58 -5.21 7.88
N SER A 89 -7.00 -3.97 7.64
CA SER A 89 -7.07 -2.92 8.68
C SER A 89 -8.14 -3.24 9.73
N ILE A 90 -9.30 -3.72 9.31
CA ILE A 90 -10.36 -4.15 10.23
C ILE A 90 -9.89 -5.34 11.08
N MET A 91 -9.22 -6.32 10.46
CA MET A 91 -8.66 -7.46 11.20
C MET A 91 -7.60 -7.02 12.22
N CYS A 92 -6.73 -6.07 11.86
CA CYS A 92 -5.75 -5.52 12.79
C CYS A 92 -6.41 -4.80 13.97
N TYR A 93 -7.49 -4.05 13.72
CA TYR A 93 -8.23 -3.32 14.77
C TYR A 93 -8.89 -4.26 15.78
N PHE A 94 -9.50 -5.34 15.31
CA PHE A 94 -10.16 -6.36 16.17
C PHE A 94 -9.22 -7.48 16.62
N SER A 95 -7.90 -7.33 16.45
CA SER A 95 -6.96 -8.39 16.81
C SER A 95 -6.81 -8.53 18.30
N ASN A 96 -7.14 -9.72 18.82
CA ASN A 96 -6.94 -10.12 20.21
C ASN A 96 -5.68 -11.01 20.39
N SER A 97 -4.95 -11.27 19.31
CA SER A 97 -3.73 -12.07 19.34
C SER A 97 -2.75 -11.64 18.26
N LEU A 98 -1.46 -11.86 18.50
CA LEU A 98 -0.39 -11.55 17.55
C LEU A 98 -0.59 -12.26 16.19
N ILE A 99 -1.11 -13.49 16.19
CA ILE A 99 -1.36 -14.25 14.96
C ILE A 99 -2.40 -13.56 14.09
N VAL A 100 -3.52 -13.13 14.68
CA VAL A 100 -4.58 -12.39 13.95
C VAL A 100 -4.05 -11.07 13.42
N LEU A 101 -3.23 -10.37 14.21
CA LEU A 101 -2.55 -9.16 13.78
C LEU A 101 -1.66 -9.42 12.54
N ILE A 102 -0.83 -10.47 12.57
CA ILE A 102 0.05 -10.83 11.45
C ILE A 102 -0.76 -11.14 10.19
N ILE A 103 -1.87 -11.87 10.30
CA ILE A 103 -2.76 -12.17 9.16
C ILE A 103 -3.34 -10.86 8.59
N GLY A 104 -3.82 -9.97 9.44
CA GLY A 104 -4.29 -8.65 9.02
C GLY A 104 -3.20 -7.84 8.30
N ARG A 105 -1.95 -7.89 8.78
CA ARG A 105 -0.78 -7.26 8.15
C ARG A 105 -0.45 -7.86 6.78
N ILE A 106 -0.59 -9.16 6.62
CA ILE A 106 -0.43 -9.83 5.32
C ILE A 106 -1.46 -9.31 4.32
N LEU A 107 -2.73 -9.19 4.72
CA LEU A 107 -3.77 -8.62 3.86
C LEU A 107 -3.49 -7.16 3.51
N GLN A 108 -3.10 -6.33 4.47
CA GLN A 108 -2.66 -4.96 4.20
C GLN A 108 -1.49 -4.90 3.22
N ALA A 109 -0.53 -5.81 3.36
CA ALA A 109 0.64 -5.90 2.48
C ALA A 109 0.27 -6.25 1.03
N ILE A 110 -0.71 -7.14 0.82
CA ILE A 110 -1.23 -7.47 -0.51
C ILE A 110 -1.82 -6.21 -1.17
N GLY A 111 -2.68 -5.49 -0.47
CA GLY A 111 -3.26 -4.24 -0.98
C GLY A 111 -2.20 -3.19 -1.31
N ASN A 112 -1.27 -2.93 -0.39
CA ASN A 112 -0.19 -1.96 -0.55
C ASN A 112 0.78 -2.34 -1.68
N GLY A 113 1.20 -3.60 -1.74
CA GLY A 113 2.13 -4.11 -2.75
C GLY A 113 1.58 -4.06 -4.17
N ILE A 114 0.26 -3.89 -4.34
CA ILE A 114 -0.37 -3.62 -5.63
C ILE A 114 -0.45 -2.11 -5.89
N ILE A 115 -0.90 -1.31 -4.90
CA ILE A 115 -1.15 0.14 -5.08
C ILE A 115 0.14 0.87 -5.44
N MET A 116 1.21 0.70 -4.68
CA MET A 116 2.43 1.50 -4.84
C MET A 116 3.09 1.36 -6.22
N PRO A 117 3.39 0.15 -6.74
CA PRO A 117 3.96 0.01 -8.07
C PRO A 117 2.97 0.44 -9.17
N TYR A 118 1.66 0.25 -8.93
CA TYR A 118 0.66 0.62 -9.91
C TYR A 118 0.54 2.13 -10.12
N VAL A 119 0.73 2.95 -9.08
CA VAL A 119 0.82 4.42 -9.21
C VAL A 119 1.92 4.80 -10.19
N GLN A 120 3.11 4.21 -10.06
CA GLN A 120 4.24 4.48 -10.95
C GLN A 120 3.91 4.08 -12.40
N ILE A 121 3.34 2.89 -12.59
CA ILE A 121 2.91 2.42 -13.93
C ILE A 121 1.86 3.36 -14.54
N LEU A 122 0.88 3.81 -13.76
CA LEU A 122 -0.17 4.70 -14.22
C LEU A 122 0.37 6.08 -14.56
N LEU A 123 1.32 6.58 -13.76
CA LEU A 123 2.02 7.84 -13.97
C LEU A 123 2.76 7.83 -15.33
N LEU A 124 3.56 6.79 -15.58
CA LEU A 124 4.28 6.63 -16.84
C LEU A 124 3.35 6.50 -18.06
N LYS A 125 2.14 5.95 -17.89
CA LYS A 125 1.15 5.81 -18.96
C LYS A 125 0.32 7.08 -19.21
N THR A 126 0.29 8.00 -18.25
CA THR A 126 -0.61 9.17 -18.29
C THR A 126 0.16 10.45 -18.64
N ILE A 127 1.41 10.55 -18.23
CA ILE A 127 2.24 11.75 -18.36
C ILE A 127 3.25 11.60 -19.49
N PRO A 128 3.50 12.68 -20.29
CA PRO A 128 4.54 12.68 -21.31
C PRO A 128 5.93 12.39 -20.73
N GLU A 129 6.78 11.72 -21.49
CA GLU A 129 8.13 11.28 -21.08
C GLU A 129 9.01 12.40 -20.55
N GLU A 130 8.91 13.58 -21.13
CA GLU A 130 9.66 14.79 -20.75
C GLU A 130 9.42 15.22 -19.29
N LYS A 131 8.28 14.82 -18.71
CA LYS A 131 7.85 15.21 -17.36
C LYS A 131 7.93 14.06 -16.34
N TRP A 132 8.34 12.86 -16.75
CA TRP A 132 8.37 11.70 -15.85
C TRP A 132 9.19 11.94 -14.59
N GLN A 133 10.40 12.49 -14.73
CA GLN A 133 11.30 12.74 -13.60
C GLN A 133 10.65 13.67 -12.56
N THR A 134 10.00 14.74 -13.02
CA THR A 134 9.34 15.72 -12.15
C THR A 134 8.20 15.09 -11.36
N TYR A 135 7.32 14.35 -12.05
CA TYR A 135 6.14 13.75 -11.40
C TYR A 135 6.49 12.53 -10.53
N MET A 136 7.51 11.74 -10.91
CA MET A 136 8.05 10.68 -10.05
C MET A 136 8.70 11.27 -8.78
N GLY A 137 9.44 12.37 -8.90
CA GLY A 137 10.00 13.09 -7.77
C GLY A 137 8.91 13.64 -6.85
N LEU A 138 7.85 14.24 -7.42
CA LEU A 138 6.70 14.74 -6.66
C LEU A 138 5.97 13.61 -5.92
N TYR A 139 5.75 12.48 -6.57
CA TYR A 139 5.16 11.30 -5.94
C TYR A 139 6.04 10.78 -4.79
N GLY A 140 7.36 10.74 -4.99
CA GLY A 140 8.32 10.37 -3.94
C GLY A 140 8.26 11.31 -2.74
N LEU A 141 8.13 12.63 -2.96
CA LEU A 141 7.96 13.62 -1.90
C LEU A 141 6.64 13.41 -1.13
N VAL A 142 5.53 13.14 -1.83
CA VAL A 142 4.23 12.88 -1.19
C VAL A 142 4.32 11.67 -0.27
N ILE A 143 4.97 10.58 -0.71
CA ILE A 143 5.16 9.38 0.12
C ILE A 143 6.10 9.64 1.29
N ALA A 144 7.16 10.43 1.09
CA ALA A 144 8.12 10.74 2.14
C ALA A 144 7.54 11.62 3.25
N ILE A 145 6.64 12.55 2.90
CA ILE A 145 6.00 13.48 3.86
C ILE A 145 4.81 12.82 4.56
N ALA A 146 4.12 11.88 3.91
CA ALA A 146 2.92 11.25 4.46
C ALA A 146 3.10 10.63 5.86
N PRO A 147 4.25 10.02 6.23
CA PRO A 147 4.47 9.45 7.55
C PRO A 147 4.96 10.43 8.63
N VAL A 148 5.25 11.70 8.28
CA VAL A 148 5.75 12.72 9.21
C VAL A 148 4.61 13.38 9.97
#